data_dc6cf4c517bd45381429f46d39a339a7
#
_entry.id   dc6cf4c517bd45381429f46d39a339a7
#
_cell.length_a   1.000
_cell.length_b   1.000
_cell.length_c   1.000
_cell.angle_alpha   90.00
_cell.angle_beta   90.00
_cell.angle_gamma   90.00
#
_symmetry.space_group_name_H-M   'P 1'
#
loop_
_entity.id
_entity.type
_entity.pdbx_description
1 polymer ?
#
loop_
_entity_poly.entity_id
_entity_poly.type
_entity_poly.pdbx_seq_one_letter_code
_entity_poly.pdbx_strand_id
1 'polypeptide(L)'
;MTEPTHRGRAGVAVDAVTVGTRAGAPREDTGAPPPSPEGAGAHAIVTSGLTKRFRGGQVAVDAVDLAVPRGSVFGFLGPNGSGKTTTIRMLLGLVAPTSGTWSLLGTPMPAGLARALPRVGAVVEGPAFYPYLSGEANLRRLDAADPGADARTARARIGAALERVGLTAAAGKRYRNYSLGMRQRLAIAAALLVPRELLVLDEPTNGLDPQGTREVRTLIRRIAEDGTTVFVSSHLLSEVEQMCTHVGVMRTGRLVAQGPIAALRASGEEPRLRVETPDAGAAAAVLARAGLGDVRVADGEVTAVAGARAPEEICALLVGEGVAVRGFGVERPTLEEIFVGLTGEGFDVGA
;
A
#
# COMPACT_ATOMS: atom_id res chain seq x y z
N MET A 1 40.27 -28.93 -27.89
CA MET A 1 39.88 -29.24 -26.50
C MET A 1 39.94 -27.95 -25.73
N THR A 2 38.81 -27.26 -25.63
CA THR A 2 38.62 -26.05 -24.82
C THR A 2 37.18 -26.06 -24.33
N GLU A 3 37.05 -26.23 -23.00
CA GLU A 3 35.75 -26.21 -22.30
C GLU A 3 35.10 -24.83 -22.36
N PRO A 4 33.76 -24.75 -22.41
CA PRO A 4 33.06 -23.51 -22.21
C PRO A 4 32.66 -23.31 -20.73
N THR A 5 33.09 -22.19 -20.16
CA THR A 5 32.78 -21.67 -18.85
C THR A 5 31.26 -21.40 -18.71
N HIS A 6 30.64 -22.06 -17.73
CA HIS A 6 29.28 -21.75 -17.23
C HIS A 6 29.28 -20.39 -16.55
N ARG A 7 28.58 -19.42 -17.13
CA ARG A 7 28.16 -18.20 -16.42
C ARG A 7 26.92 -18.50 -15.55
N GLY A 8 27.14 -18.39 -14.24
CA GLY A 8 26.06 -18.49 -13.26
C GLY A 8 25.00 -17.40 -13.48
N ARG A 9 23.73 -17.82 -13.56
CA ARG A 9 22.58 -16.95 -13.45
C ARG A 9 22.49 -16.48 -12.00
N ALA A 10 22.59 -15.17 -11.79
CA ALA A 10 22.22 -14.54 -10.53
C ALA A 10 20.70 -14.73 -10.33
N GLY A 11 20.34 -15.51 -9.31
CA GLY A 11 18.96 -15.65 -8.88
C GLY A 11 18.48 -14.32 -8.29
N VAL A 12 17.44 -13.78 -8.88
CA VAL A 12 16.68 -12.67 -8.29
C VAL A 12 16.02 -13.21 -7.03
N ALA A 13 16.41 -12.70 -5.86
CA ALA A 13 15.73 -13.00 -4.60
C ALA A 13 14.31 -12.47 -4.69
N VAL A 14 13.34 -13.38 -4.69
CA VAL A 14 11.91 -13.02 -4.62
C VAL A 14 11.64 -12.65 -3.18
N ASP A 15 11.23 -11.38 -2.94
CA ASP A 15 10.81 -10.91 -1.62
C ASP A 15 9.68 -11.79 -1.09
N ALA A 16 9.91 -12.43 0.07
CA ALA A 16 8.97 -13.37 0.66
C ALA A 16 7.77 -12.62 1.29
N VAL A 17 6.57 -13.14 1.06
CA VAL A 17 5.35 -12.72 1.75
C VAL A 17 5.40 -13.18 3.19
N THR A 18 5.26 -12.26 4.15
CA THR A 18 5.15 -12.59 5.57
C THR A 18 3.68 -12.58 5.98
N VAL A 19 3.12 -13.76 6.27
CA VAL A 19 1.77 -13.94 6.80
C VAL A 19 1.88 -14.24 8.30
N GLY A 20 1.23 -13.43 9.14
CA GLY A 20 1.21 -13.62 10.59
C GLY A 20 0.43 -14.89 10.96
N THR A 21 1.09 -15.86 11.62
CA THR A 21 0.45 -17.06 12.14
C THR A 21 -0.52 -16.77 13.29
N ARG A 22 -1.63 -17.53 13.35
CA ARG A 22 -2.68 -17.46 14.36
C ARG A 22 -2.15 -17.43 15.79
N ALA A 23 -2.78 -16.61 16.63
CA ALA A 23 -2.52 -16.48 18.07
C ALA A 23 -2.69 -17.80 18.83
N GLY A 24 -1.72 -18.10 19.71
CA GLY A 24 -1.87 -19.13 20.72
C GLY A 24 -0.56 -19.72 21.20
N ALA A 25 0.24 -18.96 21.97
CA ALA A 25 1.07 -19.38 23.10
C ALA A 25 1.93 -18.19 23.57
N PRO A 26 2.21 -18.02 24.87
CA PRO A 26 3.16 -17.00 25.34
C PRO A 26 4.55 -17.36 24.78
N ARG A 27 5.14 -16.45 24.03
CA ARG A 27 6.53 -16.60 23.56
C ARG A 27 7.44 -16.32 24.75
N GLU A 28 8.24 -17.30 25.12
CA GLU A 28 9.44 -17.12 25.91
C GLU A 28 10.36 -16.15 25.17
N ASP A 29 10.99 -15.25 25.92
CA ASP A 29 11.92 -14.21 25.46
C ASP A 29 13.22 -14.86 24.94
N THR A 30 13.14 -15.47 23.77
CA THR A 30 14.34 -15.89 23.03
C THR A 30 14.75 -14.69 22.19
N GLY A 31 15.71 -13.92 22.71
CA GLY A 31 16.35 -12.78 22.04
C GLY A 31 16.79 -13.14 20.62
N ALA A 32 15.91 -12.93 19.67
CA ALA A 32 16.31 -12.90 18.27
C ALA A 32 17.20 -11.68 18.05
N PRO A 33 18.39 -11.83 17.44
CA PRO A 33 19.26 -10.72 17.19
C PRO A 33 18.54 -9.69 16.30
N PRO A 34 18.79 -8.37 16.49
CA PRO A 34 18.25 -7.35 15.61
C PRO A 34 18.62 -7.68 14.16
N PRO A 35 17.77 -7.37 13.17
CA PRO A 35 18.05 -7.65 11.77
C PRO A 35 19.42 -7.09 11.38
N SER A 36 20.23 -7.94 10.75
CA SER A 36 21.61 -7.66 10.37
C SER A 36 21.71 -6.36 9.55
N PRO A 37 22.78 -5.55 9.71
CA PRO A 37 22.94 -4.26 9.03
C PRO A 37 22.95 -4.32 7.50
N GLU A 38 23.07 -5.50 6.89
CA GLU A 38 23.00 -5.70 5.44
C GLU A 38 21.63 -5.40 4.82
N GLY A 39 20.53 -5.42 5.59
CA GLY A 39 19.20 -5.02 5.14
C GLY A 39 18.86 -3.54 5.33
N ALA A 40 19.64 -2.77 6.07
CA ALA A 40 19.32 -1.39 6.44
C ALA A 40 19.30 -0.41 5.24
N GLY A 41 19.93 -0.75 4.12
CA GLY A 41 19.94 0.03 2.89
C GLY A 41 18.72 -0.18 1.99
N ALA A 42 18.06 -1.34 2.08
CA ALA A 42 16.97 -1.74 1.19
C ALA A 42 15.60 -1.15 1.58
N HIS A 43 15.42 -0.76 2.84
CA HIS A 43 14.13 -0.30 3.37
C HIS A 43 14.13 1.18 3.75
N ALA A 44 13.02 1.85 3.51
CA ALA A 44 12.78 3.24 3.92
C ALA A 44 12.23 3.33 5.34
N ILE A 45 11.43 2.34 5.77
CA ILE A 45 10.87 2.22 7.11
C ILE A 45 11.10 0.78 7.57
N VAL A 46 11.60 0.61 8.80
CA VAL A 46 11.66 -0.69 9.48
C VAL A 46 11.17 -0.50 10.91
N THR A 47 10.28 -1.37 11.38
CA THR A 47 9.88 -1.42 12.80
C THR A 47 10.05 -2.83 13.35
N SER A 48 10.32 -2.95 14.63
CA SER A 48 10.40 -4.22 15.34
C SER A 48 9.66 -4.12 16.67
N GLY A 49 8.60 -4.91 16.82
CA GLY A 49 7.76 -4.95 18.01
C GLY A 49 7.12 -3.60 18.37
N LEU A 50 6.88 -2.71 17.38
CA LEU A 50 6.43 -1.35 17.63
C LEU A 50 5.05 -1.39 18.30
N THR A 51 4.96 -0.85 19.51
CA THR A 51 3.75 -0.94 20.34
C THR A 51 3.37 0.42 20.92
N LYS A 52 2.06 0.72 20.92
CA LYS A 52 1.47 1.87 21.60
C LYS A 52 0.30 1.47 22.47
N ARG A 53 0.49 1.72 23.77
CA ARG A 53 -0.56 1.63 24.77
C ARG A 53 -0.82 3.02 25.36
N PHE A 54 -2.05 3.49 25.31
CA PHE A 54 -2.45 4.75 25.92
C PHE A 54 -2.74 4.61 27.42
N ARG A 55 -2.74 5.73 28.15
CA ARG A 55 -2.93 5.75 29.64
C ARG A 55 -4.22 5.08 30.09
N GLY A 56 -5.28 5.04 29.25
CA GLY A 56 -6.54 4.32 29.52
C GLY A 56 -6.47 2.81 29.31
N GLY A 57 -5.31 2.20 29.10
CA GLY A 57 -5.15 0.76 28.85
C GLY A 57 -5.39 0.31 27.41
N GLN A 58 -5.95 1.16 26.57
CA GLN A 58 -6.19 0.87 25.16
C GLN A 58 -4.87 0.63 24.41
N VAL A 59 -4.74 -0.52 23.77
CA VAL A 59 -3.63 -0.85 22.86
C VAL A 59 -4.04 -0.46 21.47
N ALA A 60 -3.45 0.63 20.97
CA ALA A 60 -3.73 1.12 19.61
C ALA A 60 -2.84 0.47 18.54
N VAL A 61 -1.61 0.07 18.94
CA VAL A 61 -0.65 -0.63 18.08
C VAL A 61 0.02 -1.70 18.95
N ASP A 62 0.10 -2.93 18.46
CA ASP A 62 0.55 -4.10 19.20
C ASP A 62 1.59 -4.89 18.40
N ALA A 63 2.85 -4.78 18.78
CA ALA A 63 3.98 -5.51 18.25
C ALA A 63 4.07 -5.50 16.70
N VAL A 64 4.00 -4.33 16.07
CA VAL A 64 4.04 -4.18 14.61
C VAL A 64 5.48 -4.28 14.10
N ASP A 65 5.71 -5.29 13.22
CA ASP A 65 6.96 -5.55 12.49
C ASP A 65 6.77 -5.15 11.02
N LEU A 66 7.07 -3.92 10.67
CA LEU A 66 6.85 -3.33 9.35
C LEU A 66 8.18 -3.18 8.60
N ALA A 67 8.19 -3.55 7.31
CA ALA A 67 9.31 -3.34 6.41
C ALA A 67 8.85 -2.72 5.09
N VAL A 68 9.22 -1.46 4.84
CA VAL A 68 8.83 -0.71 3.64
C VAL A 68 10.02 -0.61 2.69
N PRO A 69 10.02 -1.26 1.52
CA PRO A 69 11.11 -1.19 0.57
C PRO A 69 11.31 0.22 0.00
N ARG A 70 12.56 0.61 -0.28
CA ARG A 70 12.86 1.88 -0.96
C ARG A 70 12.31 1.87 -2.39
N GLY A 71 11.86 3.05 -2.87
CA GLY A 71 11.30 3.23 -4.22
C GLY A 71 9.92 2.61 -4.41
N SER A 72 9.32 1.99 -3.37
CA SER A 72 7.97 1.44 -3.45
C SER A 72 6.89 2.49 -3.21
N VAL A 73 5.70 2.24 -3.75
CA VAL A 73 4.45 2.79 -3.22
C VAL A 73 3.89 1.75 -2.27
N PHE A 74 3.99 2.00 -0.97
CA PHE A 74 3.56 1.07 0.07
C PHE A 74 2.21 1.51 0.64
N GLY A 75 1.18 0.71 0.44
CA GLY A 75 -0.15 0.90 0.99
C GLY A 75 -0.26 0.33 2.41
N PHE A 76 -0.61 1.17 3.38
CA PHE A 76 -0.86 0.76 4.77
C PHE A 76 -2.36 0.69 5.00
N LEU A 77 -2.92 -0.49 4.78
CA LEU A 77 -4.34 -0.76 4.67
C LEU A 77 -4.94 -1.22 6.00
N GLY A 78 -6.19 -0.85 6.28
CA GLY A 78 -6.94 -1.36 7.42
C GLY A 78 -8.16 -0.50 7.74
N PRO A 79 -9.14 -1.03 8.48
CA PRO A 79 -10.34 -0.29 8.85
C PRO A 79 -10.02 0.91 9.76
N ASN A 80 -10.99 1.79 9.93
CA ASN A 80 -10.86 2.90 10.87
C ASN A 80 -10.66 2.35 12.30
N GLY A 81 -9.74 2.98 13.04
CA GLY A 81 -9.38 2.50 14.38
C GLY A 81 -8.38 1.34 14.41
N SER A 82 -7.93 0.80 13.28
CA SER A 82 -6.94 -0.30 13.25
C SER A 82 -5.53 0.09 13.69
N GLY A 83 -5.25 1.37 13.97
CA GLY A 83 -3.95 1.84 14.44
C GLY A 83 -3.07 2.52 13.39
N LYS A 84 -3.53 2.71 12.14
CA LYS A 84 -2.76 3.30 11.03
C LYS A 84 -2.18 4.68 11.37
N THR A 85 -3.03 5.66 11.69
CA THR A 85 -2.61 7.03 12.04
C THR A 85 -1.71 7.04 13.27
N THR A 86 -1.98 6.19 14.28
CA THR A 86 -1.12 6.07 15.46
C THR A 86 0.28 5.56 15.09
N THR A 87 0.35 4.56 14.20
CA THR A 87 1.63 4.05 13.67
C THR A 87 2.38 5.15 12.92
N ILE A 88 1.71 5.86 12.01
CA ILE A 88 2.29 6.99 11.26
C ILE A 88 2.85 8.07 12.22
N ARG A 89 2.09 8.43 13.24
CA ARG A 89 2.55 9.41 14.23
C ARG A 89 3.77 8.94 15.02
N MET A 90 3.86 7.64 15.34
CA MET A 90 5.07 7.07 15.97
C MET A 90 6.27 7.10 15.02
N LEU A 91 6.08 6.70 13.75
CA LEU A 91 7.14 6.73 12.75
C LEU A 91 7.74 8.13 12.62
N LEU A 92 6.91 9.17 12.61
CA LEU A 92 7.33 10.57 12.49
C LEU A 92 7.81 11.18 13.81
N GLY A 93 7.81 10.43 14.93
CA GLY A 93 8.20 10.92 16.25
C GLY A 93 7.21 11.87 16.91
N LEU A 94 5.97 11.99 16.37
CA LEU A 94 4.89 12.81 16.93
C LEU A 94 4.28 12.18 18.20
N VAL A 95 4.35 10.86 18.30
CA VAL A 95 3.90 10.08 19.47
C VAL A 95 5.00 9.10 19.83
N ALA A 96 5.42 9.09 21.09
CA ALA A 96 6.39 8.12 21.57
C ALA A 96 5.76 6.72 21.66
N PRO A 97 6.41 5.66 21.14
CA PRO A 97 5.97 4.27 21.36
C PRO A 97 6.07 3.89 22.84
N THR A 98 5.34 2.87 23.24
CA THR A 98 5.45 2.27 24.58
C THR A 98 6.61 1.28 24.63
N SER A 99 6.82 0.54 23.52
CA SER A 99 7.94 -0.40 23.34
C SER A 99 8.22 -0.61 21.85
N GLY A 100 9.27 -1.37 21.56
CA GLY A 100 9.73 -1.64 20.20
C GLY A 100 10.71 -0.59 19.69
N THR A 101 11.25 -0.85 18.50
CA THR A 101 12.23 0.00 17.83
C THR A 101 11.78 0.33 16.41
N TRP A 102 12.28 1.44 15.86
CA TRP A 102 12.06 1.74 14.45
C TRP A 102 13.20 2.55 13.85
N SER A 103 13.30 2.51 12.54
CA SER A 103 14.24 3.31 11.77
C SER A 103 13.54 3.94 10.57
N LEU A 104 13.99 5.15 10.19
CA LEU A 104 13.62 5.83 8.97
C LEU A 104 14.86 6.04 8.11
N LEU A 105 14.79 5.62 6.83
CA LEU A 105 15.86 5.77 5.86
C LEU A 105 17.22 5.24 6.38
N GLY A 106 17.19 4.12 7.14
CA GLY A 106 18.35 3.52 7.79
C GLY A 106 18.82 4.25 9.05
N THR A 107 18.11 5.28 9.52
CA THR A 107 18.44 6.05 10.69
C THR A 107 17.63 5.58 11.90
N PRO A 108 18.26 5.03 12.97
CA PRO A 108 17.55 4.62 14.18
C PRO A 108 16.85 5.80 14.87
N MET A 109 15.63 5.55 15.32
CA MET A 109 14.75 6.54 15.94
C MET A 109 14.54 6.20 17.43
N PRO A 110 14.26 7.15 18.32
CA PRO A 110 14.10 8.59 18.07
C PRO A 110 15.40 9.39 18.02
N ALA A 111 16.55 8.80 18.39
CA ALA A 111 17.83 9.52 18.49
C ALA A 111 18.25 10.21 17.17
N GLY A 112 17.89 9.62 16.03
CA GLY A 112 18.22 10.14 14.70
C GLY A 112 17.21 11.09 14.10
N LEU A 113 16.21 11.55 14.85
CA LEU A 113 15.07 12.34 14.36
C LEU A 113 15.49 13.58 13.55
N ALA A 114 16.43 14.38 14.09
CA ALA A 114 16.92 15.59 13.41
C ALA A 114 17.62 15.30 12.07
N ARG A 115 18.18 14.08 11.89
CA ARG A 115 18.84 13.65 10.65
C ARG A 115 17.86 13.02 9.67
N ALA A 116 16.86 12.30 10.14
CA ALA A 116 15.91 11.58 9.31
C ALA A 116 14.80 12.50 8.76
N LEU A 117 14.17 13.33 9.60
CA LEU A 117 12.98 14.12 9.22
C LEU A 117 13.21 15.11 8.08
N PRO A 118 14.37 15.79 7.93
CA PRO A 118 14.61 16.63 6.75
C PRO A 118 14.56 15.88 5.41
N ARG A 119 14.65 14.56 5.42
CA ARG A 119 14.56 13.68 4.23
C ARG A 119 13.15 13.09 4.03
N VAL A 120 12.21 13.42 4.93
CA VAL A 120 10.84 12.91 4.95
C VAL A 120 9.86 14.04 4.69
N GLY A 121 9.01 13.90 3.68
CA GLY A 121 7.81 14.71 3.52
C GLY A 121 6.64 14.01 4.20
N ALA A 122 5.75 14.76 4.86
CA ALA A 122 4.59 14.15 5.52
C ALA A 122 3.35 15.02 5.37
N VAL A 123 2.20 14.36 5.15
CA VAL A 123 0.87 14.96 5.23
C VAL A 123 0.04 14.08 6.18
N VAL A 124 -0.14 14.55 7.41
CA VAL A 124 -0.89 13.88 8.47
C VAL A 124 -1.98 14.84 8.96
N GLU A 125 -3.22 14.38 9.02
CA GLU A 125 -4.39 15.18 9.49
C GLU A 125 -4.70 16.46 8.69
N GLY A 126 -4.15 16.58 7.50
CA GLY A 126 -4.36 17.72 6.62
C GLY A 126 -3.44 18.92 6.93
N PRO A 127 -3.26 19.80 5.96
CA PRO A 127 -2.32 20.90 6.06
C PRO A 127 -2.93 22.09 6.79
N ALA A 128 -2.19 22.65 7.75
CA ALA A 128 -2.52 23.90 8.40
C ALA A 128 -2.14 25.11 7.52
N PHE A 129 -2.86 25.29 6.41
CA PHE A 129 -2.69 26.46 5.55
C PHE A 129 -3.52 27.65 6.01
N TYR A 130 -3.01 28.85 5.74
CA TYR A 130 -3.72 30.07 6.02
C TYR A 130 -4.81 30.31 4.96
N PRO A 131 -6.09 30.36 5.35
CA PRO A 131 -7.20 30.37 4.38
C PRO A 131 -7.26 31.63 3.51
N TYR A 132 -6.73 32.73 4.00
CA TYR A 132 -6.74 34.04 3.31
C TYR A 132 -5.53 34.26 2.38
N LEU A 133 -4.47 33.46 2.52
CA LEU A 133 -3.32 33.49 1.62
C LEU A 133 -3.61 32.68 0.35
N SER A 134 -2.91 33.01 -0.73
CA SER A 134 -2.92 32.20 -1.95
C SER A 134 -2.19 30.87 -1.73
N GLY A 135 -2.37 29.89 -2.65
CA GLY A 135 -1.63 28.64 -2.62
C GLY A 135 -0.12 28.90 -2.65
N GLU A 136 0.35 29.74 -3.57
CA GLU A 136 1.77 30.14 -3.66
C GLU A 136 2.27 30.79 -2.38
N ALA A 137 1.51 31.71 -1.77
CA ALA A 137 1.93 32.40 -0.56
C ALA A 137 2.02 31.45 0.64
N ASN A 138 1.14 30.46 0.73
CA ASN A 138 1.23 29.39 1.73
C ASN A 138 2.50 28.55 1.54
N LEU A 139 2.81 28.12 0.31
CA LEU A 139 4.04 27.37 0.03
C LEU A 139 5.29 28.20 0.35
N ARG A 140 5.31 29.50 0.02
CA ARG A 140 6.43 30.39 0.33
C ARG A 140 6.70 30.47 1.82
N ARG A 141 5.67 30.45 2.68
CA ARG A 141 5.83 30.45 4.14
C ARG A 141 6.44 29.15 4.64
N LEU A 142 5.98 28.01 4.10
CA LEU A 142 6.52 26.70 4.47
C LEU A 142 7.95 26.52 3.97
N ASP A 143 8.24 26.98 2.76
CA ASP A 143 9.59 26.99 2.20
C ASP A 143 10.58 27.80 3.08
N ALA A 144 10.17 28.98 3.54
CA ALA A 144 10.99 29.83 4.40
C ALA A 144 11.19 29.22 5.81
N ALA A 145 10.35 28.28 6.24
CA ALA A 145 10.46 27.57 7.50
C ALA A 145 11.29 26.28 7.41
N ASP A 146 11.60 25.79 6.19
CA ASP A 146 12.39 24.57 6.00
C ASP A 146 13.90 24.89 6.09
N PRO A 147 14.63 24.29 7.06
CA PRO A 147 16.06 24.54 7.21
C PRO A 147 16.92 24.12 6.01
N GLY A 148 16.41 23.20 5.17
CA GLY A 148 17.07 22.74 3.95
C GLY A 148 16.79 23.61 2.71
N ALA A 149 15.96 24.66 2.82
CA ALA A 149 15.55 25.49 1.71
C ALA A 149 16.52 26.67 1.48
N ASP A 150 17.02 26.81 0.25
CA ASP A 150 17.78 28.01 -0.17
C ASP A 150 16.81 29.10 -0.63
N ALA A 151 16.80 30.24 0.05
CA ALA A 151 15.94 31.38 -0.25
C ALA A 151 16.12 31.91 -1.70
N ARG A 152 17.32 31.78 -2.29
CA ARG A 152 17.63 32.23 -3.66
C ARG A 152 16.87 31.43 -4.72
N THR A 153 16.56 30.16 -4.45
CA THR A 153 15.86 29.27 -5.35
C THR A 153 14.39 29.09 -5.00
N ALA A 154 13.89 29.73 -3.94
CA ALA A 154 12.53 29.59 -3.42
C ALA A 154 11.45 29.73 -4.50
N ARG A 155 11.55 30.79 -5.33
CA ARG A 155 10.55 31.04 -6.41
C ARG A 155 10.49 29.91 -7.42
N ALA A 156 11.66 29.42 -7.88
CA ALA A 156 11.72 28.32 -8.85
C ALA A 156 11.19 27.03 -8.25
N ARG A 157 11.58 26.72 -7.00
CA ARG A 157 11.16 25.53 -6.27
C ARG A 157 9.65 25.50 -6.02
N ILE A 158 9.06 26.62 -5.59
CA ILE A 158 7.61 26.75 -5.40
C ILE A 158 6.86 26.60 -6.74
N GLY A 159 7.38 27.22 -7.81
CA GLY A 159 6.82 27.07 -9.16
C GLY A 159 6.80 25.60 -9.60
N ALA A 160 7.94 24.91 -9.49
CA ALA A 160 8.04 23.48 -9.80
C ALA A 160 7.12 22.61 -8.95
N ALA A 161 6.99 22.89 -7.64
CA ALA A 161 6.06 22.17 -6.76
C ALA A 161 4.60 22.34 -7.19
N LEU A 162 4.19 23.56 -7.55
CA LEU A 162 2.83 23.85 -8.05
C LEU A 162 2.56 23.17 -9.39
N GLU A 163 3.54 23.18 -10.29
CA GLU A 163 3.46 22.51 -11.59
C GLU A 163 3.31 20.99 -11.41
N ARG A 164 4.13 20.38 -10.56
CA ARG A 164 4.11 18.94 -10.27
C ARG A 164 2.74 18.45 -9.82
N VAL A 165 1.99 19.28 -9.06
CA VAL A 165 0.65 18.94 -8.59
C VAL A 165 -0.48 19.52 -9.44
N GLY A 166 -0.18 20.16 -10.58
CA GLY A 166 -1.16 20.74 -11.50
C GLY A 166 -1.94 21.91 -10.91
N LEU A 167 -1.30 22.75 -10.09
CA LEU A 167 -1.91 23.90 -9.45
C LEU A 167 -1.34 25.26 -9.91
N THR A 168 -0.54 25.30 -10.97
CA THR A 168 0.07 26.52 -11.48
C THR A 168 -0.97 27.59 -11.82
N ALA A 169 -2.05 27.25 -12.53
CA ALA A 169 -3.13 28.18 -12.87
C ALA A 169 -3.91 28.71 -11.63
N ALA A 170 -3.89 27.95 -10.54
CA ALA A 170 -4.56 28.27 -9.30
C ALA A 170 -3.64 28.89 -8.23
N ALA A 171 -2.35 29.07 -8.50
CA ALA A 171 -1.33 29.52 -7.56
C ALA A 171 -1.71 30.79 -6.80
N GLY A 172 -2.28 31.77 -7.50
CA GLY A 172 -2.75 33.06 -6.95
C GLY A 172 -4.10 33.03 -6.25
N LYS A 173 -4.90 31.95 -6.40
CA LYS A 173 -6.23 31.82 -5.78
C LYS A 173 -6.08 31.64 -4.28
N ARG A 174 -6.94 32.27 -3.48
CA ARG A 174 -6.94 32.11 -2.02
C ARG A 174 -7.27 30.68 -1.63
N TYR A 175 -6.55 30.13 -0.65
CA TYR A 175 -6.69 28.73 -0.21
C TYR A 175 -8.12 28.38 0.22
N ARG A 176 -8.84 29.29 0.90
CA ARG A 176 -10.26 29.07 1.27
C ARG A 176 -11.16 28.70 0.09
N ASN A 177 -10.79 29.15 -1.13
CA ASN A 177 -11.54 28.91 -2.36
C ASN A 177 -11.05 27.66 -3.14
N TYR A 178 -10.10 26.89 -2.58
CA TYR A 178 -9.66 25.63 -3.15
C TYR A 178 -10.69 24.53 -2.89
N SER A 179 -10.93 23.66 -3.89
CA SER A 179 -11.65 22.41 -3.68
C SER A 179 -10.84 21.48 -2.74
N LEU A 180 -11.47 20.45 -2.19
CA LEU A 180 -10.79 19.51 -1.32
C LEU A 180 -9.59 18.84 -2.04
N GLY A 181 -9.78 18.40 -3.29
CA GLY A 181 -8.70 17.85 -4.10
C GLY A 181 -7.55 18.83 -4.38
N MET A 182 -7.86 20.14 -4.61
CA MET A 182 -6.81 21.16 -4.73
C MET A 182 -6.06 21.35 -3.40
N ARG A 183 -6.75 21.30 -2.27
CA ARG A 183 -6.14 21.41 -0.94
C ARG A 183 -5.21 20.25 -0.68
N GLN A 184 -5.62 19.04 -1.00
CA GLN A 184 -4.83 17.83 -0.85
C GLN A 184 -3.57 17.88 -1.73
N ARG A 185 -3.71 18.27 -3.00
CA ARG A 185 -2.57 18.41 -3.90
C ARG A 185 -1.60 19.50 -3.43
N LEU A 186 -2.08 20.62 -2.91
CA LEU A 186 -1.23 21.65 -2.32
C LEU A 186 -0.47 21.12 -1.09
N ALA A 187 -1.09 20.26 -0.27
CA ALA A 187 -0.44 19.62 0.86
C ALA A 187 0.72 18.71 0.43
N ILE A 188 0.51 17.92 -0.62
CA ILE A 188 1.56 17.09 -1.22
C ILE A 188 2.67 17.98 -1.78
N ALA A 189 2.34 19.09 -2.48
CA ALA A 189 3.32 20.04 -2.96
C ALA A 189 4.18 20.61 -1.81
N ALA A 190 3.55 20.98 -0.70
CA ALA A 190 4.24 21.48 0.49
C ALA A 190 5.21 20.45 1.07
N ALA A 191 4.79 19.18 1.17
CA ALA A 191 5.64 18.10 1.66
C ALA A 191 6.87 17.83 0.77
N LEU A 192 6.81 18.24 -0.52
CA LEU A 192 7.83 18.02 -1.55
C LEU A 192 8.54 19.31 -2.01
N LEU A 193 8.42 20.42 -1.27
CA LEU A 193 9.11 21.68 -1.62
C LEU A 193 10.62 21.48 -1.71
N VAL A 194 11.19 20.70 -0.82
CA VAL A 194 12.59 20.26 -0.87
C VAL A 194 12.62 18.78 -1.24
N PRO A 195 13.64 18.28 -1.97
CA PRO A 195 13.75 16.87 -2.30
C PRO A 195 13.63 15.96 -1.07
N ARG A 196 12.77 14.96 -1.15
CA ARG A 196 12.52 13.99 -0.08
C ARG A 196 12.75 12.57 -0.60
N GLU A 197 13.28 11.70 0.25
CA GLU A 197 13.49 10.29 -0.06
C GLU A 197 12.29 9.43 0.33
N LEU A 198 11.49 9.91 1.30
CA LEU A 198 10.28 9.27 1.78
C LEU A 198 9.14 10.31 1.87
N LEU A 199 7.98 9.96 1.35
CA LEU A 199 6.73 10.72 1.49
C LEU A 199 5.72 9.88 2.26
N VAL A 200 5.21 10.41 3.38
CA VAL A 200 4.20 9.77 4.23
C VAL A 200 2.88 10.50 4.08
N LEU A 201 1.84 9.79 3.66
CA LEU A 201 0.50 10.34 3.42
C LEU A 201 -0.53 9.57 4.24
N ASP A 202 -1.25 10.28 5.11
CA ASP A 202 -2.33 9.70 5.90
C ASP A 202 -3.68 9.98 5.24
N GLU A 203 -4.34 8.93 4.72
CA GLU A 203 -5.65 8.97 4.05
C GLU A 203 -5.77 10.08 2.96
N PRO A 204 -4.85 10.16 1.97
CA PRO A 204 -4.75 11.32 1.07
C PRO A 204 -5.92 11.47 0.10
N THR A 205 -6.74 10.45 -0.06
CA THR A 205 -7.90 10.42 -0.96
C THR A 205 -9.24 10.55 -0.24
N ASN A 206 -9.20 10.54 1.10
CA ASN A 206 -10.42 10.56 1.91
C ASN A 206 -11.29 11.81 1.63
N GLY A 207 -12.58 11.58 1.34
CA GLY A 207 -13.56 12.62 1.06
C GLY A 207 -13.43 13.30 -0.30
N LEU A 208 -12.53 12.83 -1.18
CA LEU A 208 -12.43 13.34 -2.55
C LEU A 208 -13.51 12.73 -3.44
N ASP A 209 -13.90 13.50 -4.45
CA ASP A 209 -14.70 12.99 -5.54
C ASP A 209 -13.89 11.99 -6.42
N PRO A 210 -14.54 11.20 -7.28
CA PRO A 210 -13.83 10.20 -8.11
C PRO A 210 -12.75 10.80 -9.02
N GLN A 211 -12.89 12.05 -9.45
CA GLN A 211 -11.90 12.74 -10.26
C GLN A 211 -10.68 13.11 -9.40
N GLY A 212 -10.90 13.76 -8.27
CA GLY A 212 -9.84 14.14 -7.33
C GLY A 212 -9.05 12.93 -6.84
N THR A 213 -9.73 11.82 -6.55
CA THR A 213 -9.09 10.54 -6.19
C THR A 213 -8.16 10.05 -7.30
N ARG A 214 -8.61 10.05 -8.56
CA ARG A 214 -7.77 9.67 -9.71
C ARG A 214 -6.55 10.57 -9.87
N GLU A 215 -6.74 11.89 -9.72
CA GLU A 215 -5.66 12.87 -9.83
C GLU A 215 -4.58 12.66 -8.74
N VAL A 216 -4.99 12.46 -7.48
CA VAL A 216 -4.08 12.20 -6.36
C VAL A 216 -3.34 10.87 -6.53
N ARG A 217 -4.02 9.80 -6.95
CA ARG A 217 -3.38 8.50 -7.23
C ARG A 217 -2.33 8.59 -8.35
N THR A 218 -2.66 9.29 -9.43
CA THR A 218 -1.72 9.51 -10.53
C THR A 218 -0.50 10.31 -10.07
N LEU A 219 -0.71 11.33 -9.23
CA LEU A 219 0.37 12.11 -8.64
C LEU A 219 1.29 11.25 -7.76
N ILE A 220 0.72 10.40 -6.88
CA ILE A 220 1.48 9.50 -6.01
C ILE A 220 2.37 8.56 -6.83
N ARG A 221 1.84 7.96 -7.90
CA ARG A 221 2.63 7.09 -8.78
C ARG A 221 3.80 7.83 -9.45
N ARG A 222 3.57 9.02 -10.00
CA ARG A 222 4.63 9.85 -10.59
C ARG A 222 5.73 10.21 -9.58
N ILE A 223 5.35 10.53 -8.34
CA ILE A 223 6.31 10.82 -7.27
C ILE A 223 7.20 9.61 -7.00
N ALA A 224 6.65 8.41 -7.02
CA ALA A 224 7.42 7.18 -6.83
C ALA A 224 8.30 6.84 -8.06
N GLU A 225 7.80 7.06 -9.27
CA GLU A 225 8.57 6.93 -10.52
C GLU A 225 9.79 7.86 -10.55
N ASP A 226 9.69 9.04 -9.91
CA ASP A 226 10.80 9.97 -9.72
C ASP A 226 11.80 9.51 -8.62
N GLY A 227 11.61 8.32 -8.02
CA GLY A 227 12.52 7.71 -7.05
C GLY A 227 12.20 7.98 -5.57
N THR A 228 11.13 8.72 -5.24
CA THR A 228 10.69 8.91 -3.85
C THR A 228 9.92 7.68 -3.36
N THR A 229 10.29 7.11 -2.22
CA THR A 229 9.46 6.09 -1.56
C THR A 229 8.18 6.73 -1.05
N VAL A 230 7.02 6.14 -1.32
CA VAL A 230 5.74 6.65 -0.82
C VAL A 230 5.10 5.64 0.13
N PHE A 231 4.80 6.09 1.35
CA PHE A 231 4.03 5.35 2.35
C PHE A 231 2.67 6.01 2.49
N VAL A 232 1.61 5.30 2.12
CA VAL A 232 0.25 5.85 2.09
C VAL A 232 -0.70 4.98 2.90
N SER A 233 -1.43 5.57 3.86
CA SER A 233 -2.51 4.87 4.53
C SER A 233 -3.81 4.98 3.73
N SER A 234 -4.62 3.93 3.76
CA SER A 234 -5.98 3.91 3.23
C SER A 234 -6.83 2.89 3.99
N HIS A 235 -8.13 3.11 4.01
CA HIS A 235 -9.11 2.11 4.43
C HIS A 235 -9.78 1.42 3.21
N LEU A 236 -9.50 1.89 1.98
CA LEU A 236 -10.07 1.38 0.75
C LEU A 236 -9.07 0.50 0.00
N LEU A 237 -9.38 -0.78 -0.10
CA LEU A 237 -8.55 -1.76 -0.79
C LEU A 237 -8.39 -1.44 -2.27
N SER A 238 -9.47 -1.02 -2.94
CA SER A 238 -9.47 -0.67 -4.36
C SER A 238 -8.50 0.47 -4.70
N GLU A 239 -8.25 1.39 -3.77
CA GLU A 239 -7.26 2.45 -3.95
C GLU A 239 -5.83 1.90 -3.88
N VAL A 240 -5.57 1.03 -2.88
CA VAL A 240 -4.27 0.38 -2.70
C VAL A 240 -3.91 -0.47 -3.93
N GLU A 241 -4.86 -1.24 -4.45
CA GLU A 241 -4.66 -2.05 -5.66
C GLU A 241 -4.27 -1.23 -6.89
N GLN A 242 -4.83 -0.01 -7.01
CA GLN A 242 -4.63 0.83 -8.18
C GLN A 242 -3.35 1.67 -8.12
N MET A 243 -2.74 1.90 -6.97
CA MET A 243 -1.57 2.79 -6.87
C MET A 243 -0.35 2.16 -6.21
N CYS A 244 -0.52 1.11 -5.41
CA CYS A 244 0.57 0.57 -4.60
C CYS A 244 1.26 -0.61 -5.28
N THR A 245 2.54 -0.80 -4.98
CA THR A 245 3.35 -1.96 -5.37
C THR A 245 3.42 -2.97 -4.23
N HIS A 246 3.38 -2.49 -3.00
CA HIS A 246 3.43 -3.27 -1.75
C HIS A 246 2.30 -2.86 -0.84
N VAL A 247 1.92 -3.75 0.06
CA VAL A 247 0.89 -3.49 1.06
C VAL A 247 1.28 -4.08 2.41
N GLY A 248 0.86 -3.40 3.46
CA GLY A 248 0.82 -3.91 4.84
C GLY A 248 -0.58 -3.75 5.38
N VAL A 249 -1.15 -4.81 5.95
CA VAL A 249 -2.54 -4.84 6.41
C VAL A 249 -2.60 -4.82 7.92
N MET A 250 -3.31 -3.81 8.42
CA MET A 250 -3.54 -3.60 9.86
C MET A 250 -4.94 -4.07 10.26
N ARG A 251 -5.03 -4.81 11.37
CA ARG A 251 -6.28 -5.15 12.04
C ARG A 251 -6.09 -5.08 13.55
N THR A 252 -6.99 -4.37 14.24
CA THR A 252 -7.00 -4.25 15.72
C THR A 252 -5.61 -4.03 16.34
N GLY A 253 -4.84 -3.09 15.75
CA GLY A 253 -3.51 -2.72 16.22
C GLY A 253 -2.36 -3.60 15.74
N ARG A 254 -2.61 -4.68 15.02
CA ARG A 254 -1.60 -5.65 14.56
C ARG A 254 -1.43 -5.62 13.04
N LEU A 255 -0.22 -5.90 12.59
CA LEU A 255 0.06 -6.16 11.18
C LEU A 255 -0.23 -7.64 10.90
N VAL A 256 -1.22 -7.92 10.04
CA VAL A 256 -1.65 -9.29 9.72
C VAL A 256 -1.00 -9.86 8.47
N ALA A 257 -0.61 -9.00 7.53
CA ALA A 257 0.11 -9.38 6.33
C ALA A 257 0.94 -8.21 5.80
N GLN A 258 2.05 -8.48 5.13
CA GLN A 258 2.78 -7.50 4.34
C GLN A 258 3.54 -8.17 3.20
N GLY A 259 3.74 -7.43 2.10
CA GLY A 259 4.52 -7.88 0.97
C GLY A 259 4.15 -7.19 -0.34
N PRO A 260 4.77 -7.60 -1.47
CA PRO A 260 4.38 -7.17 -2.80
C PRO A 260 2.93 -7.60 -3.09
N ILE A 261 2.11 -6.70 -3.65
CA ILE A 261 0.71 -7.01 -4.01
C ILE A 261 0.63 -8.20 -4.97
N ALA A 262 1.56 -8.28 -5.93
CA ALA A 262 1.63 -9.40 -6.86
C ALA A 262 1.88 -10.75 -6.17
N ALA A 263 2.72 -10.78 -5.14
CA ALA A 263 3.02 -11.99 -4.38
C ALA A 263 1.83 -12.39 -3.48
N LEU A 264 1.13 -11.42 -2.87
CA LEU A 264 -0.08 -11.67 -2.08
C LEU A 264 -1.20 -12.24 -2.97
N ARG A 265 -1.36 -11.73 -4.20
CA ARG A 265 -2.30 -12.31 -5.17
C ARG A 265 -1.92 -13.73 -5.60
N ALA A 266 -0.62 -14.01 -5.70
CA ALA A 266 -0.13 -15.34 -6.06
C ALA A 266 -0.21 -16.36 -4.91
N SER A 267 -0.22 -15.90 -3.65
CA SER A 267 -0.37 -16.76 -2.45
C SER A 267 -1.82 -17.04 -2.08
N GLY A 268 -2.78 -16.41 -2.76
CA GLY A 268 -4.22 -16.66 -2.61
C GLY A 268 -4.64 -18.03 -3.15
N GLU A 269 -5.92 -18.32 -3.06
CA GLU A 269 -6.51 -19.53 -3.65
C GLU A 269 -6.20 -19.63 -5.15
N GLU A 270 -6.12 -20.85 -5.68
CA GLU A 270 -5.90 -21.09 -7.11
C GLU A 270 -6.94 -20.36 -7.95
N PRO A 271 -6.55 -19.83 -9.14
CA PRO A 271 -7.48 -19.16 -10.04
C PRO A 271 -8.70 -20.04 -10.31
N ARG A 272 -9.88 -19.45 -10.28
CA ARG A 272 -11.14 -20.16 -10.59
C ARG A 272 -11.60 -19.84 -12.00
N LEU A 273 -12.02 -20.86 -12.71
CA LEU A 273 -12.79 -20.70 -13.94
C LEU A 273 -14.22 -20.33 -13.59
N ARG A 274 -14.79 -19.40 -14.33
CA ARG A 274 -16.21 -19.04 -14.31
C ARG A 274 -16.81 -19.25 -15.68
N VAL A 275 -17.88 -20.02 -15.72
CA VAL A 275 -18.61 -20.36 -16.94
C VAL A 275 -20.07 -19.96 -16.77
N GLU A 276 -20.53 -19.02 -17.58
CA GLU A 276 -21.95 -18.65 -17.65
C GLU A 276 -22.62 -19.50 -18.74
N THR A 277 -23.62 -20.28 -18.37
CA THR A 277 -24.29 -21.23 -19.28
C THR A 277 -25.71 -21.52 -18.81
N PRO A 278 -26.69 -21.69 -19.74
CA PRO A 278 -28.00 -22.21 -19.38
C PRO A 278 -27.95 -23.67 -18.95
N ASP A 279 -26.89 -24.42 -19.34
CA ASP A 279 -26.73 -25.86 -19.09
C ASP A 279 -25.72 -26.14 -17.99
N ALA A 280 -25.88 -25.49 -16.82
CA ALA A 280 -24.91 -25.53 -15.72
C ALA A 280 -24.58 -26.96 -15.26
N GLY A 281 -25.56 -27.89 -15.27
CA GLY A 281 -25.32 -29.29 -14.92
C GLY A 281 -24.42 -30.03 -15.94
N ALA A 282 -24.61 -29.78 -17.23
CA ALA A 282 -23.79 -30.35 -18.29
C ALA A 282 -22.35 -29.77 -18.21
N ALA A 283 -22.22 -28.46 -18.04
CA ALA A 283 -20.93 -27.81 -17.88
C ALA A 283 -20.15 -28.35 -16.67
N ALA A 284 -20.80 -28.49 -15.51
CA ALA A 284 -20.19 -29.06 -14.32
C ALA A 284 -19.68 -30.48 -14.53
N ALA A 285 -20.49 -31.32 -15.21
CA ALA A 285 -20.11 -32.71 -15.56
C ALA A 285 -18.87 -32.75 -16.49
N VAL A 286 -18.80 -31.86 -17.49
CA VAL A 286 -17.66 -31.74 -18.41
C VAL A 286 -16.40 -31.31 -17.64
N LEU A 287 -16.49 -30.26 -16.81
CA LEU A 287 -15.36 -29.76 -16.00
C LEU A 287 -14.85 -30.83 -15.03
N ALA A 288 -15.74 -31.55 -14.35
CA ALA A 288 -15.35 -32.64 -13.45
C ALA A 288 -14.68 -33.81 -14.20
N ARG A 289 -15.19 -34.22 -15.38
CA ARG A 289 -14.53 -35.24 -16.23
C ARG A 289 -13.18 -34.78 -16.76
N ALA A 290 -13.02 -33.47 -16.99
CA ALA A 290 -11.74 -32.88 -17.39
C ALA A 290 -10.70 -32.83 -16.25
N GLY A 291 -11.07 -33.22 -15.02
CA GLY A 291 -10.20 -33.27 -13.85
C GLY A 291 -10.03 -31.94 -13.13
N LEU A 292 -10.94 -30.97 -13.35
CA LEU A 292 -10.93 -29.71 -12.60
C LEU A 292 -11.48 -29.95 -11.17
N GLY A 293 -10.83 -29.34 -10.19
CA GLY A 293 -11.21 -29.44 -8.77
C GLY A 293 -12.32 -28.47 -8.39
N ASP A 294 -12.99 -28.76 -7.26
CA ASP A 294 -13.95 -27.86 -6.59
C ASP A 294 -14.99 -27.24 -7.54
N VAL A 295 -15.64 -28.10 -8.35
CA VAL A 295 -16.70 -27.67 -9.28
C VAL A 295 -17.95 -27.31 -8.50
N ARG A 296 -18.40 -26.05 -8.59
CA ARG A 296 -19.60 -25.53 -7.92
C ARG A 296 -20.59 -24.98 -8.96
N VAL A 297 -21.87 -25.15 -8.68
CA VAL A 297 -22.96 -24.61 -9.53
C VAL A 297 -23.79 -23.67 -8.68
N ALA A 298 -23.95 -22.42 -9.11
CA ALA A 298 -24.80 -21.44 -8.47
C ALA A 298 -25.37 -20.46 -9.51
N ASP A 299 -26.65 -20.14 -9.45
CA ASP A 299 -27.34 -19.10 -10.22
C ASP A 299 -27.09 -19.12 -11.74
N GLY A 300 -26.96 -20.32 -12.34
CA GLY A 300 -26.68 -20.46 -13.78
C GLY A 300 -25.21 -20.28 -14.15
N GLU A 301 -24.34 -20.20 -13.16
CA GLU A 301 -22.88 -20.15 -13.32
C GLU A 301 -22.25 -21.44 -12.79
N VAL A 302 -21.16 -21.83 -13.43
CA VAL A 302 -20.31 -22.93 -12.95
C VAL A 302 -18.93 -22.40 -12.67
N THR A 303 -18.44 -22.62 -11.46
CA THR A 303 -17.06 -22.28 -11.10
C THR A 303 -16.27 -23.55 -10.81
N ALA A 304 -14.99 -23.55 -11.16
CA ALA A 304 -14.07 -24.65 -10.87
C ALA A 304 -12.66 -24.11 -10.66
N VAL A 305 -11.83 -24.81 -9.90
CA VAL A 305 -10.39 -24.49 -9.81
C VAL A 305 -9.76 -24.75 -11.17
N ALA A 306 -9.05 -23.74 -11.71
CA ALA A 306 -8.55 -23.75 -13.08
C ALA A 306 -7.52 -24.87 -13.36
N GLY A 307 -6.80 -25.33 -12.33
CA GLY A 307 -5.78 -26.37 -12.49
C GLY A 307 -4.65 -26.00 -13.45
N ALA A 308 -4.00 -27.00 -14.02
CA ALA A 308 -2.85 -26.81 -14.91
C ALA A 308 -3.22 -26.66 -16.40
N ARG A 309 -4.49 -26.83 -16.77
CA ARG A 309 -4.94 -26.73 -18.18
C ARG A 309 -5.08 -25.27 -18.59
N ALA A 310 -4.76 -25.00 -19.86
CA ALA A 310 -4.97 -23.68 -20.43
C ALA A 310 -6.48 -23.34 -20.50
N PRO A 311 -6.91 -22.15 -20.08
CA PRO A 311 -8.32 -21.77 -20.09
C PRO A 311 -8.98 -21.91 -21.45
N GLU A 312 -8.28 -21.62 -22.53
CA GLU A 312 -8.76 -21.78 -23.92
C GLU A 312 -9.05 -23.23 -24.28
N GLU A 313 -8.27 -24.19 -23.78
CA GLU A 313 -8.53 -25.63 -23.99
C GLU A 313 -9.80 -26.10 -23.28
N ILE A 314 -10.04 -25.55 -22.08
CA ILE A 314 -11.23 -25.86 -21.29
C ILE A 314 -12.48 -25.26 -21.96
N CYS A 315 -12.39 -24.04 -22.47
CA CYS A 315 -13.46 -23.41 -23.23
C CYS A 315 -13.80 -24.23 -24.51
N ALA A 316 -12.77 -24.62 -25.25
CA ALA A 316 -12.95 -25.47 -26.44
C ALA A 316 -13.57 -26.83 -26.11
N LEU A 317 -13.20 -27.45 -24.99
CA LEU A 317 -13.78 -28.69 -24.50
C LEU A 317 -15.28 -28.55 -24.20
N LEU A 318 -15.66 -27.48 -23.46
CA LEU A 318 -17.08 -27.22 -23.17
C LEU A 318 -17.91 -27.06 -24.42
N VAL A 319 -17.46 -26.28 -25.40
CA VAL A 319 -18.15 -26.08 -26.68
C VAL A 319 -18.19 -27.38 -27.48
N GLY A 320 -17.08 -28.15 -27.49
CA GLY A 320 -17.02 -29.45 -28.19
C GLY A 320 -17.97 -30.51 -27.62
N GLU A 321 -18.24 -30.46 -26.31
CA GLU A 321 -19.23 -31.34 -25.64
C GLU A 321 -20.68 -30.79 -25.74
N GLY A 322 -20.90 -29.72 -26.51
CA GLY A 322 -22.23 -29.17 -26.77
C GLY A 322 -22.77 -28.23 -25.70
N VAL A 323 -21.96 -27.79 -24.78
CA VAL A 323 -22.36 -26.81 -23.74
C VAL A 323 -22.47 -25.41 -24.35
N ALA A 324 -23.63 -24.76 -24.17
CA ALA A 324 -23.86 -23.40 -24.64
C ALA A 324 -23.14 -22.39 -23.72
N VAL A 325 -21.90 -22.03 -24.05
CA VAL A 325 -21.10 -21.06 -23.28
C VAL A 325 -21.51 -19.63 -23.62
N ARG A 326 -22.08 -18.87 -22.66
CA ARG A 326 -22.46 -17.46 -22.80
C ARG A 326 -21.35 -16.51 -22.30
N GLY A 327 -20.64 -16.92 -21.26
CA GLY A 327 -19.49 -16.22 -20.70
C GLY A 327 -18.45 -17.23 -20.22
N PHE A 328 -17.17 -16.89 -20.39
CA PHE A 328 -16.05 -17.69 -19.91
C PHE A 328 -14.95 -16.74 -19.40
N GLY A 329 -14.50 -16.96 -18.19
CA GLY A 329 -13.44 -16.15 -17.60
C GLY A 329 -12.60 -16.93 -16.60
N VAL A 330 -11.41 -16.42 -16.33
CA VAL A 330 -10.56 -16.87 -15.23
C VAL A 330 -10.58 -15.79 -14.18
N GLU A 331 -11.19 -16.07 -13.05
CA GLU A 331 -11.22 -15.17 -11.90
C GLU A 331 -10.04 -15.53 -10.99
N ARG A 332 -9.26 -14.52 -10.67
CA ARG A 332 -8.27 -14.63 -9.61
C ARG A 332 -8.89 -14.04 -8.36
N PRO A 333 -8.63 -14.62 -7.18
CA PRO A 333 -9.12 -14.05 -5.94
C PRO A 333 -8.75 -12.58 -5.85
N THR A 334 -9.72 -11.78 -5.53
CA THR A 334 -9.51 -10.36 -5.25
C THR A 334 -8.64 -10.23 -4.00
N LEU A 335 -7.93 -9.13 -3.82
CA LEU A 335 -7.22 -8.89 -2.55
C LEU A 335 -8.20 -8.89 -1.38
N GLU A 336 -9.45 -8.51 -1.60
CA GLU A 336 -10.51 -8.51 -0.59
C GLU A 336 -10.81 -9.95 -0.10
N GLU A 337 -10.98 -10.90 -1.02
CA GLU A 337 -11.18 -12.32 -0.68
C GLU A 337 -9.97 -12.91 0.04
N ILE A 338 -8.75 -12.56 -0.42
CA ILE A 338 -7.51 -12.97 0.23
C ILE A 338 -7.47 -12.41 1.66
N PHE A 339 -7.85 -11.15 1.87
CA PHE A 339 -7.85 -10.52 3.18
C PHE A 339 -8.98 -11.04 4.07
N VAL A 340 -10.16 -11.30 3.53
CA VAL A 340 -11.25 -11.98 4.26
C VAL A 340 -10.77 -13.36 4.72
N GLY A 341 -10.08 -14.11 3.87
CA GLY A 341 -9.47 -15.41 4.22
C GLY A 341 -8.42 -15.29 5.34
N LEU A 342 -7.58 -14.26 5.31
CA LEU A 342 -6.54 -14.00 6.31
C LEU A 342 -7.10 -13.43 7.62
N THR A 343 -8.18 -12.66 7.56
CA THR A 343 -8.72 -11.92 8.71
C THR A 343 -10.01 -12.52 9.28
N GLY A 344 -10.74 -13.31 8.49
CA GLY A 344 -12.04 -13.89 8.88
C GLY A 344 -13.22 -12.94 8.82
N GLU A 345 -13.03 -11.67 8.43
CA GLU A 345 -14.08 -10.64 8.32
C GLU A 345 -13.72 -9.63 7.23
N GLY A 346 -14.72 -9.15 6.46
CA GLY A 346 -14.54 -8.11 5.45
C GLY A 346 -14.20 -6.73 6.05
N PHE A 347 -13.74 -5.79 5.22
CA PHE A 347 -13.33 -4.43 5.64
C PHE A 347 -14.51 -3.54 6.09
N ASP A 348 -15.74 -3.90 5.76
CA ASP A 348 -16.95 -3.07 5.98
C ASP A 348 -17.65 -3.30 7.33
N VAL A 349 -17.06 -4.00 8.30
CA VAL A 349 -17.69 -4.23 9.61
C VAL A 349 -17.17 -3.23 10.63
N GLY A 350 -17.81 -2.07 10.66
CA GLY A 350 -17.54 -1.03 11.66
C GLY A 350 -18.37 0.22 11.41
N ALA A 351 -19.71 0.09 11.53
CA ALA A 351 -20.58 1.23 11.79
C ALA A 351 -20.65 1.51 13.29
#